data_91cdbfb33721c625b6b5f510dfe61482
#
_entry.id   91cdbfb33721c625b6b5f510dfe61482
#
_cell.length_a   1.000
_cell.length_b   1.000
_cell.length_c   1.000
_cell.angle_alpha   90.00
_cell.angle_beta   90.00
_cell.angle_gamma   90.00
#
_symmetry.space_group_name_H-M   'P 1'
#
loop_
_entity.id
_entity.type
_entity.pdbx_description
1 polymer ?
#
loop_
_entity_poly.entity_id
_entity_poly.type
_entity_poly.pdbx_seq_one_letter_code
_entity_poly.pdbx_strand_id
1 'polypeptide(L)'
;SRTLRVIQSMEEEKYMRRCIQLAQNGLCNTAPNPMVGAVIVCDGKIIGEGYHIRCGEAHAEVNAIRSVKEPSLLKRSTIYVSLEPCAHYGKTPPCADLIIEKQIPRIVIGCQDPFAKVAGRGIQKLKDAGREVIVGVLEEDCKNLIRRFVTFHSLHRPYITLKWAESADKHIDKCRKDGKPVILSTPLTSMLVHKRRAEHSAIMVGTHTAELDNPSLTVRSWQGQSPVRIVIDRQQHLSPSLHLFDDSIRTLVFTGQPHAAFPNTEYIVIDFQQNILPQIMQHLYAQGLQSLLVEGGSYLLQSFINAELWDEIFVEESPLKL
;
A
#
# COMPACT_ATOMS: atom_id res chain seq x y z
N SER A 1 -15.40 -36.14 -7.70
CA SER A 1 -14.55 -36.87 -6.74
C SER A 1 -13.71 -35.86 -5.91
N ARG A 2 -13.18 -36.31 -4.78
CA ARG A 2 -12.32 -35.50 -3.91
C ARG A 2 -11.08 -34.99 -4.67
N THR A 3 -10.52 -35.81 -5.54
CA THR A 3 -9.36 -35.48 -6.37
C THR A 3 -9.66 -34.31 -7.34
N LEU A 4 -10.83 -34.32 -7.99
CA LEU A 4 -11.23 -33.25 -8.90
C LEU A 4 -11.41 -31.92 -8.17
N ARG A 5 -11.99 -31.96 -6.95
CA ARG A 5 -12.13 -30.73 -6.13
C ARG A 5 -10.77 -30.14 -5.74
N VAL A 6 -9.79 -30.99 -5.42
CA VAL A 6 -8.44 -30.54 -5.08
C VAL A 6 -7.76 -29.89 -6.28
N ILE A 7 -7.85 -30.49 -7.46
CA ILE A 7 -7.27 -29.94 -8.70
C ILE A 7 -7.92 -28.59 -9.04
N GLN A 8 -9.24 -28.49 -8.95
CA GLN A 8 -9.96 -27.24 -9.20
C GLN A 8 -9.54 -26.15 -8.20
N SER A 9 -9.41 -26.48 -6.92
CA SER A 9 -8.94 -25.54 -5.89
C SER A 9 -7.53 -25.05 -6.18
N MET A 10 -6.63 -25.90 -6.63
CA MET A 10 -5.26 -25.52 -6.99
C MET A 10 -5.22 -24.55 -8.18
N GLU A 11 -6.06 -24.77 -9.19
CA GLU A 11 -6.16 -23.88 -10.35
C GLU A 11 -6.73 -22.52 -9.96
N GLU A 12 -7.78 -22.49 -9.12
CA GLU A 12 -8.37 -21.25 -8.60
C GLU A 12 -7.31 -20.42 -7.87
N GLU A 13 -6.51 -21.04 -7.02
CA GLU A 13 -5.44 -20.37 -6.30
C GLU A 13 -4.33 -19.86 -7.23
N LYS A 14 -3.98 -20.63 -8.25
CA LYS A 14 -2.97 -20.24 -9.25
C LYS A 14 -3.34 -18.94 -9.93
N TYR A 15 -4.58 -18.81 -10.39
CA TYR A 15 -5.04 -17.60 -11.07
C TYR A 15 -5.23 -16.44 -10.09
N MET A 16 -5.69 -16.71 -8.88
CA MET A 16 -5.78 -15.66 -7.86
C MET A 16 -4.40 -15.16 -7.45
N ARG A 17 -3.41 -16.03 -7.35
CA ARG A 17 -2.02 -15.61 -7.10
C ARG A 17 -1.50 -14.70 -8.19
N ARG A 18 -1.87 -14.98 -9.45
CA ARG A 18 -1.54 -14.07 -10.57
C ARG A 18 -2.22 -12.71 -10.42
N CYS A 19 -3.47 -12.66 -9.97
CA CYS A 19 -4.15 -11.39 -9.66
C CYS A 19 -3.37 -10.57 -8.63
N ILE A 20 -2.88 -11.20 -7.57
CA ILE A 20 -2.10 -10.54 -6.52
C ILE A 20 -0.78 -10.00 -7.09
N GLN A 21 -0.08 -10.78 -7.89
CA GLN A 21 1.16 -10.33 -8.55
C GLN A 21 0.94 -9.10 -9.42
N LEU A 22 -0.12 -9.13 -10.24
CA LEU A 22 -0.48 -7.99 -11.10
C LEU A 22 -0.81 -6.74 -10.27
N ALA A 23 -1.61 -6.91 -9.22
CA ALA A 23 -2.02 -5.82 -8.35
C ALA A 23 -0.85 -5.07 -7.74
N GLN A 24 0.22 -5.77 -7.37
CA GLN A 24 1.41 -5.19 -6.75
C GLN A 24 2.13 -4.17 -7.64
N ASN A 25 1.94 -4.24 -8.96
CA ASN A 25 2.48 -3.26 -9.89
C ASN A 25 1.85 -1.85 -9.72
N GLY A 26 0.70 -1.76 -9.04
CA GLY A 26 0.05 -0.49 -8.73
C GLY A 26 0.51 0.16 -7.43
N LEU A 27 1.46 -0.45 -6.71
CA LEU A 27 1.92 0.04 -5.41
C LEU A 27 2.35 1.51 -5.49
N CYS A 28 1.87 2.33 -4.55
CA CYS A 28 2.05 3.78 -4.43
C CYS A 28 1.36 4.63 -5.50
N ASN A 29 0.81 4.04 -6.56
CA ASN A 29 0.15 4.80 -7.63
C ASN A 29 -1.37 4.79 -7.52
N THR A 30 -1.95 3.82 -6.82
CA THR A 30 -3.41 3.66 -6.74
C THR A 30 -4.05 4.49 -5.63
N ALA A 31 -3.29 4.93 -4.63
CA ALA A 31 -3.86 5.67 -3.49
C ALA A 31 -4.70 6.87 -3.95
N PRO A 32 -5.88 7.13 -3.35
CA PRO A 32 -6.46 6.46 -2.18
C PRO A 32 -7.19 5.14 -2.47
N ASN A 33 -7.15 4.62 -3.68
CA ASN A 33 -7.79 3.37 -4.07
C ASN A 33 -6.93 2.16 -3.68
N PRO A 34 -7.53 0.97 -3.51
CA PRO A 34 -6.78 -0.24 -3.24
C PRO A 34 -6.07 -0.75 -4.48
N MET A 35 -5.04 -1.58 -4.27
CA MET A 35 -4.41 -2.35 -5.34
C MET A 35 -5.31 -3.53 -5.70
N VAL A 36 -5.63 -3.69 -6.97
CA VAL A 36 -6.48 -4.78 -7.46
C VAL A 36 -5.87 -5.36 -8.73
N GLY A 37 -5.92 -6.68 -8.86
CA GLY A 37 -5.54 -7.41 -10.06
C GLY A 37 -6.68 -8.29 -10.54
N ALA A 38 -6.75 -8.51 -11.86
CA ALA A 38 -7.76 -9.34 -12.49
C ALA A 38 -7.17 -10.18 -13.61
N VAL A 39 -7.67 -11.41 -13.75
CA VAL A 39 -7.25 -12.38 -14.75
C VAL A 39 -8.49 -13.01 -15.37
N ILE A 40 -8.51 -13.13 -16.69
CA ILE A 40 -9.60 -13.79 -17.41
C ILE A 40 -9.08 -15.08 -18.02
N VAL A 41 -9.79 -16.16 -17.75
CA VAL A 41 -9.41 -17.53 -18.16
C VAL A 41 -10.50 -18.15 -19.02
N CYS A 42 -10.12 -18.72 -20.14
CA CYS A 42 -10.98 -19.47 -21.04
C CYS A 42 -10.29 -20.77 -21.42
N ASP A 43 -10.98 -21.91 -21.25
CA ASP A 43 -10.46 -23.22 -21.59
C ASP A 43 -9.07 -23.51 -20.96
N GLY A 44 -8.87 -23.14 -19.71
CA GLY A 44 -7.62 -23.34 -18.97
C GLY A 44 -6.47 -22.43 -19.38
N LYS A 45 -6.73 -21.41 -20.18
CA LYS A 45 -5.72 -20.43 -20.64
C LYS A 45 -6.08 -19.03 -20.20
N ILE A 46 -5.08 -18.28 -19.75
CA ILE A 46 -5.23 -16.85 -19.49
C ILE A 46 -5.37 -16.12 -20.81
N ILE A 47 -6.50 -15.46 -21.04
CA ILE A 47 -6.78 -14.68 -22.25
C ILE A 47 -6.78 -13.17 -21.99
N GLY A 48 -6.79 -12.74 -20.74
CA GLY A 48 -6.72 -11.33 -20.37
C GLY A 48 -6.17 -11.14 -18.99
N GLU A 49 -5.44 -10.05 -18.79
CA GLU A 49 -4.86 -9.67 -17.51
C GLU A 49 -4.92 -8.15 -17.34
N GLY A 50 -5.13 -7.69 -16.13
CA GLY A 50 -5.13 -6.27 -15.82
C GLY A 50 -4.96 -6.00 -14.34
N TYR A 51 -4.56 -4.80 -14.03
CA TYR A 51 -4.48 -4.30 -12.67
C TYR A 51 -4.86 -2.82 -12.64
N HIS A 52 -5.24 -2.32 -11.48
CA HIS A 52 -5.45 -0.89 -11.30
C HIS A 52 -4.08 -0.21 -11.29
N ILE A 53 -3.81 0.58 -12.31
CA ILE A 53 -2.47 1.13 -12.55
C ILE A 53 -2.26 2.39 -11.71
N ARG A 54 -3.26 3.29 -11.72
CA ARG A 54 -3.19 4.59 -11.08
C ARG A 54 -4.57 5.10 -10.70
N CYS A 55 -4.66 5.82 -9.59
CA CYS A 55 -5.89 6.48 -9.16
C CYS A 55 -6.46 7.37 -10.28
N GLY A 56 -7.76 7.28 -10.49
CA GLY A 56 -8.47 8.00 -11.55
C GLY A 56 -8.50 7.30 -12.89
N GLU A 57 -7.67 6.29 -13.11
CA GLU A 57 -7.66 5.47 -14.31
C GLU A 57 -8.55 4.22 -14.17
N ALA A 58 -8.61 3.40 -15.20
CA ALA A 58 -9.45 2.21 -15.26
C ALA A 58 -9.12 1.20 -14.16
N HIS A 59 -10.16 0.54 -13.63
CA HIS A 59 -10.01 -0.54 -12.67
C HIS A 59 -9.42 -1.80 -13.31
N ALA A 60 -8.98 -2.74 -12.49
CA ALA A 60 -8.35 -3.98 -12.93
C ALA A 60 -9.23 -4.79 -13.89
N GLU A 61 -10.53 -4.89 -13.60
CA GLU A 61 -11.48 -5.65 -14.43
C GLU A 61 -11.61 -5.04 -15.82
N VAL A 62 -11.67 -3.72 -15.89
CA VAL A 62 -11.73 -2.99 -17.18
C VAL A 62 -10.48 -3.27 -18.00
N ASN A 63 -9.31 -3.17 -17.37
CA ASN A 63 -8.03 -3.42 -18.05
C ASN A 63 -7.90 -4.87 -18.51
N ALA A 64 -8.33 -5.83 -17.68
CA ALA A 64 -8.32 -7.25 -18.05
C ALA A 64 -9.24 -7.52 -19.26
N ILE A 65 -10.45 -6.99 -19.25
CA ILE A 65 -11.41 -7.17 -20.35
C ILE A 65 -10.86 -6.52 -21.64
N ARG A 66 -10.31 -5.32 -21.57
CA ARG A 66 -9.71 -4.63 -22.72
C ARG A 66 -8.51 -5.37 -23.32
N SER A 67 -7.81 -6.14 -22.53
CA SER A 67 -6.64 -6.91 -22.97
C SER A 67 -7.00 -8.17 -23.76
N VAL A 68 -8.25 -8.60 -23.73
CA VAL A 68 -8.72 -9.82 -24.42
C VAL A 68 -8.77 -9.58 -25.93
N LYS A 69 -8.02 -10.40 -26.68
CA LYS A 69 -7.94 -10.25 -28.16
C LYS A 69 -9.20 -10.68 -28.87
N GLU A 70 -9.88 -11.73 -28.38
CA GLU A 70 -11.12 -12.25 -28.93
C GLU A 70 -12.27 -12.08 -27.92
N PRO A 71 -12.99 -10.94 -27.93
CA PRO A 71 -14.05 -10.67 -26.96
C PRO A 71 -15.18 -11.70 -26.93
N SER A 72 -15.41 -12.43 -28.02
CA SER A 72 -16.42 -13.48 -28.07
C SER A 72 -16.16 -14.61 -27.06
N LEU A 73 -14.93 -14.80 -26.61
CA LEU A 73 -14.56 -15.79 -25.62
C LEU A 73 -15.03 -15.42 -24.20
N LEU A 74 -15.35 -14.17 -23.93
CA LEU A 74 -15.81 -13.73 -22.62
C LEU A 74 -17.05 -14.46 -22.13
N LYS A 75 -17.95 -14.83 -23.05
CA LYS A 75 -19.20 -15.53 -22.73
C LYS A 75 -19.00 -16.94 -22.17
N ARG A 76 -17.80 -17.50 -22.27
CA ARG A 76 -17.45 -18.81 -21.69
C ARG A 76 -16.19 -18.76 -20.85
N SER A 77 -15.89 -17.59 -20.31
CA SER A 77 -14.71 -17.34 -19.50
C SER A 77 -15.05 -17.21 -18.02
N THR A 78 -14.01 -17.30 -17.20
CA THR A 78 -14.04 -16.98 -15.78
C THR A 78 -13.16 -15.76 -15.56
N ILE A 79 -13.65 -14.76 -14.83
CA ILE A 79 -12.84 -13.64 -14.36
C ILE A 79 -12.47 -13.86 -12.89
N TYR A 80 -11.18 -13.77 -12.61
CA TYR A 80 -10.60 -13.77 -11.27
C TYR A 80 -10.27 -12.34 -10.89
N VAL A 81 -10.62 -11.93 -9.69
CA VAL A 81 -10.32 -10.60 -9.19
C VAL A 81 -9.99 -10.66 -7.70
N SER A 82 -8.94 -9.96 -7.30
CA SER A 82 -8.44 -10.01 -5.92
C SER A 82 -9.38 -9.35 -4.91
N LEU A 83 -10.21 -8.43 -5.36
CA LEU A 83 -11.17 -7.70 -4.54
C LEU A 83 -12.54 -7.69 -5.22
N GLU A 84 -13.60 -7.72 -4.43
CA GLU A 84 -14.98 -7.64 -4.88
C GLU A 84 -15.18 -6.51 -5.90
N PRO A 85 -15.76 -6.79 -7.09
CA PRO A 85 -16.07 -5.75 -8.07
C PRO A 85 -17.03 -4.70 -7.50
N CYS A 86 -16.78 -3.44 -7.81
CA CYS A 86 -17.62 -2.33 -7.33
C CYS A 86 -19.02 -2.41 -7.94
N ALA A 87 -20.02 -1.94 -7.17
CA ALA A 87 -21.43 -1.95 -7.53
C ALA A 87 -22.05 -0.55 -7.60
N HIS A 88 -21.31 0.50 -7.21
CA HIS A 88 -21.82 1.87 -7.20
C HIS A 88 -21.33 2.64 -8.42
N TYR A 89 -22.19 3.53 -8.91
CA TYR A 89 -21.84 4.44 -9.99
C TYR A 89 -20.95 5.57 -9.49
N GLY A 90 -19.81 5.75 -10.14
CA GLY A 90 -18.94 6.90 -9.99
C GLY A 90 -18.90 7.69 -11.30
N LYS A 91 -17.71 8.05 -11.78
CA LYS A 91 -17.52 8.67 -13.10
C LYS A 91 -17.81 7.71 -14.25
N THR A 92 -17.70 6.41 -13.99
CA THR A 92 -17.95 5.32 -14.95
C THR A 92 -18.90 4.30 -14.34
N PRO A 93 -19.56 3.46 -15.17
CA PRO A 93 -20.36 2.35 -14.66
C PRO A 93 -19.51 1.42 -13.77
N PRO A 94 -20.14 0.79 -12.76
CA PRO A 94 -19.41 -0.10 -11.87
C PRO A 94 -18.91 -1.36 -12.57
N CYS A 95 -17.82 -1.95 -12.06
CA CYS A 95 -17.20 -3.14 -12.66
C CYS A 95 -18.15 -4.35 -12.65
N ALA A 96 -19.01 -4.48 -11.64
CA ALA A 96 -20.01 -5.54 -11.62
C ALA A 96 -20.95 -5.44 -12.84
N ASP A 97 -21.39 -4.24 -13.20
CA ASP A 97 -22.23 -4.02 -14.39
C ASP A 97 -21.48 -4.35 -15.67
N LEU A 98 -20.22 -3.99 -15.77
CA LEU A 98 -19.40 -4.30 -16.94
C LEU A 98 -19.25 -5.81 -17.14
N ILE A 99 -19.00 -6.55 -16.07
CA ILE A 99 -18.89 -8.02 -16.11
C ILE A 99 -20.20 -8.63 -16.60
N ILE A 100 -21.35 -8.14 -16.12
CA ILE A 100 -22.69 -8.57 -16.55
C ILE A 100 -22.91 -8.25 -18.02
N GLU A 101 -22.62 -7.03 -18.44
CA GLU A 101 -22.74 -6.57 -19.83
C GLU A 101 -21.92 -7.44 -20.79
N LYS A 102 -20.70 -7.79 -20.41
CA LYS A 102 -19.81 -8.64 -21.21
C LYS A 102 -20.19 -10.13 -21.15
N GLN A 103 -21.21 -10.47 -20.37
CA GLN A 103 -21.75 -11.83 -20.26
C GLN A 103 -20.72 -12.87 -19.78
N ILE A 104 -19.82 -12.46 -18.90
CA ILE A 104 -18.87 -13.39 -18.27
C ILE A 104 -19.66 -14.23 -17.26
N PRO A 105 -19.71 -15.57 -17.42
CA PRO A 105 -20.62 -16.41 -16.63
C PRO A 105 -20.13 -16.73 -15.22
N ARG A 106 -18.83 -16.66 -14.96
CA ARG A 106 -18.23 -17.10 -13.69
C ARG A 106 -17.26 -16.07 -13.18
N ILE A 107 -17.39 -15.72 -11.89
CA ILE A 107 -16.56 -14.74 -11.22
C ILE A 107 -15.97 -15.35 -9.95
N VAL A 108 -14.65 -15.30 -9.81
CA VAL A 108 -13.93 -15.78 -8.64
C VAL A 108 -13.27 -14.59 -7.96
N ILE A 109 -13.63 -14.36 -6.71
CA ILE A 109 -13.25 -13.18 -5.93
C ILE A 109 -12.36 -13.60 -4.76
N GLY A 110 -11.26 -12.89 -4.56
CA GLY A 110 -10.33 -13.15 -3.46
C GLY A 110 -10.92 -12.77 -2.12
N CYS A 111 -11.33 -11.53 -1.97
CA CYS A 111 -11.98 -11.07 -0.75
C CYS A 111 -13.09 -10.06 -1.03
N GLN A 112 -14.03 -10.00 -0.10
CA GLN A 112 -15.11 -9.04 -0.10
C GLN A 112 -14.55 -7.65 0.29
N ASP A 113 -15.21 -6.58 -0.18
CA ASP A 113 -14.84 -5.23 0.25
C ASP A 113 -14.96 -5.12 1.78
N PRO A 114 -13.93 -4.62 2.48
CA PRO A 114 -13.93 -4.59 3.95
C PRO A 114 -14.87 -3.54 4.56
N PHE A 115 -15.34 -2.58 3.75
CA PHE A 115 -16.18 -1.49 4.26
C PHE A 115 -17.66 -1.86 4.21
N ALA A 116 -18.32 -1.81 5.37
CA ALA A 116 -19.70 -2.27 5.57
C ALA A 116 -20.72 -1.63 4.60
N LYS A 117 -20.51 -0.38 4.18
CA LYS A 117 -21.42 0.32 3.25
C LYS A 117 -21.47 -0.30 1.87
N VAL A 118 -20.41 -0.95 1.42
CA VAL A 118 -20.29 -1.50 0.07
C VAL A 118 -20.11 -3.02 0.07
N ALA A 119 -19.74 -3.60 1.20
CA ALA A 119 -19.46 -5.03 1.35
C ALA A 119 -20.63 -5.90 0.87
N GLY A 120 -20.33 -6.82 -0.04
CA GLY A 120 -21.31 -7.77 -0.59
C GLY A 120 -22.20 -7.25 -1.69
N ARG A 121 -22.21 -5.97 -1.98
CA ARG A 121 -23.11 -5.39 -3.00
C ARG A 121 -22.75 -5.82 -4.42
N GLY A 122 -21.46 -5.84 -4.76
CA GLY A 122 -21.00 -6.32 -6.05
C GLY A 122 -21.25 -7.81 -6.23
N ILE A 123 -20.98 -8.59 -5.20
CA ILE A 123 -21.26 -10.03 -5.16
C ILE A 123 -22.75 -10.29 -5.38
N GLN A 124 -23.61 -9.59 -4.66
CA GLN A 124 -25.06 -9.77 -4.77
C GLN A 124 -25.58 -9.40 -6.16
N LYS A 125 -25.07 -8.31 -6.73
CA LYS A 125 -25.45 -7.87 -8.07
C LYS A 125 -25.09 -8.92 -9.13
N LEU A 126 -23.93 -9.52 -9.03
CA LEU A 126 -23.51 -10.60 -9.94
C LEU A 126 -24.37 -11.85 -9.77
N LYS A 127 -24.69 -12.24 -8.54
CA LYS A 127 -25.58 -13.36 -8.24
C LYS A 127 -27.00 -13.12 -8.77
N ASP A 128 -27.54 -11.93 -8.57
CA ASP A 128 -28.87 -11.54 -9.05
C ASP A 128 -28.94 -11.59 -10.58
N ALA A 129 -27.84 -11.37 -11.27
CA ALA A 129 -27.75 -11.50 -12.72
C ALA A 129 -27.54 -12.95 -13.20
N GLY A 130 -27.62 -13.93 -12.29
CA GLY A 130 -27.49 -15.35 -12.62
C GLY A 130 -26.06 -15.81 -12.82
N ARG A 131 -25.06 -15.05 -12.37
CA ARG A 131 -23.66 -15.43 -12.50
C ARG A 131 -23.24 -16.40 -11.37
N GLU A 132 -22.35 -17.30 -11.69
CA GLU A 132 -21.69 -18.15 -10.68
C GLU A 132 -20.61 -17.31 -9.99
N VAL A 133 -20.72 -17.12 -8.67
CA VAL A 133 -19.80 -16.32 -7.89
C VAL A 133 -19.18 -17.16 -6.79
N ILE A 134 -17.85 -17.21 -6.77
CA ILE A 134 -17.06 -17.88 -5.74
C ILE A 134 -16.26 -16.81 -5.01
N VAL A 135 -16.31 -16.79 -3.69
CA VAL A 135 -15.64 -15.80 -2.84
C VAL A 135 -14.71 -16.49 -1.85
N GLY A 136 -13.52 -15.95 -1.64
CA GLY A 136 -12.62 -16.41 -0.59
C GLY A 136 -11.41 -17.21 -1.06
N VAL A 137 -11.09 -17.17 -2.34
CA VAL A 137 -9.88 -17.83 -2.86
C VAL A 137 -8.66 -16.99 -2.51
N LEU A 138 -7.73 -17.56 -1.74
CA LEU A 138 -6.58 -16.85 -1.15
C LEU A 138 -7.02 -15.59 -0.39
N GLU A 139 -8.10 -15.72 0.39
CA GLU A 139 -8.75 -14.59 1.05
C GLU A 139 -7.80 -13.80 1.94
N GLU A 140 -6.98 -14.46 2.75
CA GLU A 140 -6.04 -13.79 3.64
C GLU A 140 -4.94 -13.06 2.88
N ASP A 141 -4.43 -13.64 1.80
CA ASP A 141 -3.43 -13.00 0.94
C ASP A 141 -4.02 -11.76 0.25
N CYS A 142 -5.27 -11.85 -0.20
CA CYS A 142 -5.97 -10.72 -0.83
C CYS A 142 -6.27 -9.60 0.18
N LYS A 143 -6.66 -9.94 1.40
CA LYS A 143 -6.83 -8.96 2.48
C LYS A 143 -5.51 -8.29 2.82
N ASN A 144 -4.43 -9.05 2.89
CA ASN A 144 -3.10 -8.52 3.17
C ASN A 144 -2.62 -7.56 2.06
N LEU A 145 -2.95 -7.87 0.81
CA LEU A 145 -2.63 -7.00 -0.33
C LEU A 145 -3.15 -5.57 -0.15
N ILE A 146 -4.34 -5.42 0.43
CA ILE A 146 -4.99 -4.12 0.61
C ILE A 146 -4.87 -3.57 2.04
N ARG A 147 -3.95 -4.09 2.85
CA ARG A 147 -3.79 -3.69 4.27
C ARG A 147 -3.53 -2.20 4.46
N ARG A 148 -2.74 -1.58 3.58
CA ARG A 148 -2.45 -0.14 3.64
C ARG A 148 -3.70 0.70 3.39
N PHE A 149 -4.48 0.31 2.41
CA PHE A 149 -5.77 0.92 2.08
C PHE A 149 -6.75 0.83 3.25
N VAL A 150 -6.87 -0.35 3.84
CA VAL A 150 -7.79 -0.58 4.98
C VAL A 150 -7.37 0.24 6.19
N THR A 151 -6.09 0.23 6.54
CA THR A 151 -5.56 1.01 7.68
C THR A 151 -5.78 2.50 7.48
N PHE A 152 -5.44 3.02 6.31
CA PHE A 152 -5.56 4.44 5.99
C PHE A 152 -7.01 4.93 6.15
N HIS A 153 -7.96 4.22 5.56
CA HIS A 153 -9.37 4.63 5.58
C HIS A 153 -10.07 4.32 6.91
N SER A 154 -9.65 3.29 7.63
CA SER A 154 -10.24 2.90 8.92
C SER A 154 -9.70 3.70 10.09
N LEU A 155 -8.39 3.93 10.13
CA LEU A 155 -7.70 4.56 11.26
C LEU A 155 -7.37 6.04 11.00
N HIS A 156 -7.65 6.54 9.81
CA HIS A 156 -7.41 7.95 9.41
C HIS A 156 -5.97 8.37 9.64
N ARG A 157 -5.04 7.51 9.30
CA ARG A 157 -3.60 7.72 9.33
C ARG A 157 -2.89 6.88 8.29
N PRO A 158 -1.64 7.20 7.92
CA PRO A 158 -0.86 6.31 7.06
C PRO A 158 -0.69 4.92 7.69
N TYR A 159 -0.48 3.93 6.84
CA TYR A 159 0.09 2.64 7.25
C TYR A 159 1.56 2.88 7.59
N ILE A 160 2.01 2.51 8.79
CA ILE A 160 3.32 2.87 9.33
C ILE A 160 4.24 1.67 9.39
N THR A 161 5.37 1.76 8.70
CA THR A 161 6.47 0.80 8.78
C THR A 161 7.64 1.43 9.51
N LEU A 162 8.07 0.83 10.62
CA LEU A 162 9.26 1.24 11.33
C LEU A 162 10.46 0.42 10.80
N LYS A 163 11.50 1.12 10.37
CA LYS A 163 12.74 0.47 9.98
C LYS A 163 13.73 0.59 11.13
N TRP A 164 14.02 -0.55 11.74
CA TRP A 164 14.92 -0.62 12.89
C TRP A 164 16.28 -1.14 12.47
N ALA A 165 17.35 -0.49 12.94
CA ALA A 165 18.71 -0.91 12.68
C ALA A 165 19.22 -1.87 13.77
N GLU A 166 20.36 -2.39 13.56
CA GLU A 166 21.11 -3.49 14.17
C GLU A 166 20.98 -3.71 15.69
N SER A 167 21.03 -2.66 16.50
CA SER A 167 20.93 -2.78 17.96
C SER A 167 19.51 -3.03 18.46
N ALA A 168 18.55 -3.08 17.58
CA ALA A 168 17.14 -3.23 17.91
C ALA A 168 16.78 -4.67 18.29
N ASP A 169 17.62 -5.67 18.02
CA ASP A 169 17.37 -7.06 18.40
C ASP A 169 17.00 -7.19 19.89
N LYS A 170 17.64 -6.39 20.74
CA LYS A 170 17.37 -6.34 22.18
C LYS A 170 16.00 -5.73 22.52
N HIS A 171 15.37 -5.04 21.56
CA HIS A 171 14.12 -4.33 21.75
C HIS A 171 12.93 -4.98 21.02
N ILE A 172 13.18 -5.93 20.12
CA ILE A 172 12.15 -6.56 19.30
C ILE A 172 11.03 -7.13 20.15
N ASP A 173 11.36 -7.87 21.21
CA ASP A 173 10.36 -8.47 22.11
C ASP A 173 9.55 -7.42 22.88
N LYS A 174 10.14 -6.27 23.19
CA LYS A 174 9.49 -5.16 23.88
C LYS A 174 8.59 -4.36 22.93
N CYS A 175 8.81 -4.45 21.62
CA CYS A 175 8.11 -3.69 20.61
C CYS A 175 6.96 -4.46 19.97
N ARG A 176 6.84 -5.77 20.23
CA ARG A 176 5.77 -6.58 19.68
C ARG A 176 4.41 -6.12 20.19
N LYS A 177 3.56 -5.78 19.24
CA LYS A 177 2.12 -5.72 19.46
C LYS A 177 1.53 -7.09 19.15
N ASP A 178 0.55 -7.51 19.93
CA ASP A 178 -0.14 -8.77 19.71
C ASP A 178 -0.65 -8.88 18.27
N GLY A 179 -0.30 -9.97 17.60
CA GLY A 179 -0.74 -10.29 16.25
C GLY A 179 -0.06 -9.53 15.12
N LYS A 180 0.92 -8.65 15.39
CA LYS A 180 1.65 -7.96 14.32
C LYS A 180 2.99 -8.60 14.04
N PRO A 181 3.31 -8.87 12.75
CA PRO A 181 4.57 -9.48 12.40
C PRO A 181 5.75 -8.52 12.54
N VAL A 182 6.87 -9.05 13.03
CA VAL A 182 8.17 -8.41 12.91
C VAL A 182 8.85 -9.03 11.69
N ILE A 183 9.19 -8.19 10.71
CA ILE A 183 9.84 -8.65 9.47
C ILE A 183 11.34 -8.53 9.64
N LEU A 184 12.03 -9.68 9.69
CA LEU A 184 13.50 -9.73 9.70
C LEU A 184 14.00 -9.74 8.26
N SER A 185 14.90 -8.81 7.94
CA SER A 185 15.58 -8.80 6.66
C SER A 185 16.97 -9.39 6.75
N THR A 186 17.41 -10.02 5.67
CA THR A 186 18.83 -10.29 5.42
C THR A 186 19.58 -8.96 5.22
N PRO A 187 20.93 -8.94 5.24
CA PRO A 187 21.69 -7.71 5.00
C PRO A 187 21.24 -7.00 3.74
N LEU A 188 20.87 -5.73 3.88
CA LEU A 188 20.33 -4.93 2.78
C LEU A 188 21.44 -4.25 2.00
N THR A 189 21.39 -4.39 0.67
CA THR A 189 22.17 -3.56 -0.23
C THR A 189 21.54 -2.16 -0.35
N SER A 190 22.28 -1.19 -0.83
CA SER A 190 21.77 0.15 -1.14
C SER A 190 20.53 0.09 -2.05
N MET A 191 20.53 -0.85 -3.00
CA MET A 191 19.40 -1.07 -3.91
C MET A 191 18.11 -1.43 -3.15
N LEU A 192 18.18 -2.33 -2.16
CA LEU A 192 17.01 -2.75 -1.38
C LEU A 192 16.51 -1.64 -0.46
N VAL A 193 17.41 -0.84 0.11
CA VAL A 193 17.04 0.35 0.88
C VAL A 193 16.23 1.31 0.00
N HIS A 194 16.69 1.59 -1.19
CA HIS A 194 16.01 2.49 -2.13
C HIS A 194 14.70 1.91 -2.65
N LYS A 195 14.63 0.60 -2.87
CA LYS A 195 13.39 -0.10 -3.21
C LYS A 195 12.33 0.11 -2.12
N ARG A 196 12.70 -0.05 -0.86
CA ARG A 196 11.77 0.14 0.26
C ARG A 196 11.27 1.57 0.34
N ARG A 197 12.14 2.54 0.09
CA ARG A 197 11.74 3.95 0.00
C ARG A 197 10.74 4.18 -1.14
N ALA A 198 10.98 3.58 -2.30
CA ALA A 198 10.07 3.68 -3.46
C ALA A 198 8.70 3.04 -3.19
N GLU A 199 8.60 2.12 -2.24
CA GLU A 199 7.36 1.44 -1.87
C GLU A 199 6.50 2.21 -0.86
N HIS A 200 6.90 3.41 -0.46
CA HIS A 200 6.17 4.24 0.51
C HIS A 200 5.85 5.62 -0.06
N SER A 201 4.70 6.17 0.35
CA SER A 201 4.27 7.52 -0.04
C SER A 201 5.09 8.59 0.66
N ALA A 202 5.55 8.32 1.88
CA ALA A 202 6.28 9.25 2.72
C ALA A 202 7.38 8.54 3.50
N ILE A 203 8.42 9.30 3.83
CA ILE A 203 9.55 8.84 4.64
C ILE A 203 9.86 9.88 5.73
N MET A 204 10.13 9.42 6.94
CA MET A 204 10.39 10.29 8.08
C MET A 204 11.68 9.91 8.78
N VAL A 205 12.45 10.90 9.16
CA VAL A 205 13.62 10.76 10.04
C VAL A 205 13.50 11.72 11.21
N GLY A 206 14.16 11.36 12.32
CA GLY A 206 14.28 12.22 13.49
C GLY A 206 15.18 13.42 13.24
N THR A 207 14.97 14.49 14.00
CA THR A 207 15.73 15.73 13.92
C THR A 207 17.22 15.50 14.09
N HIS A 208 17.60 14.69 15.07
CA HIS A 208 18.98 14.38 15.37
C HIS A 208 19.67 13.61 14.24
N THR A 209 18.98 12.60 13.68
CA THR A 209 19.48 11.86 12.51
C THR A 209 19.62 12.75 11.28
N ALA A 210 18.68 13.66 11.06
CA ALA A 210 18.75 14.62 9.97
C ALA A 210 19.99 15.52 10.09
N GLU A 211 20.28 15.97 11.30
CA GLU A 211 21.43 16.84 11.57
C GLU A 211 22.76 16.12 11.43
N LEU A 212 22.89 14.91 12.03
CA LEU A 212 24.16 14.17 12.06
C LEU A 212 24.48 13.48 10.74
N ASP A 213 23.51 12.82 10.15
CA ASP A 213 23.74 11.94 9.01
C ASP A 213 23.49 12.63 7.67
N ASN A 214 22.83 13.78 7.69
CA ASN A 214 22.47 14.55 6.50
C ASN A 214 21.93 13.67 5.35
N PRO A 215 20.89 12.86 5.58
CA PRO A 215 20.40 11.94 4.56
C PRO A 215 19.60 12.66 3.49
N SER A 216 19.68 12.20 2.26
CA SER A 216 18.83 12.68 1.16
C SER A 216 17.46 12.06 1.16
N LEU A 217 17.33 10.83 1.65
CA LEU A 217 16.11 10.01 1.71
C LEU A 217 15.46 9.80 0.33
N THR A 218 16.26 9.85 -0.72
CA THR A 218 15.79 9.72 -2.10
C THR A 218 15.96 8.30 -2.63
N VAL A 219 15.25 8.02 -3.72
CA VAL A 219 15.36 6.77 -4.48
C VAL A 219 16.32 6.99 -5.63
N ARG A 220 17.49 6.35 -5.61
CA ARG A 220 18.54 6.46 -6.64
C ARG A 220 18.92 5.12 -7.24
N SER A 221 19.01 4.10 -6.41
CA SER A 221 19.48 2.76 -6.78
C SER A 221 18.34 1.78 -7.09
N TRP A 222 17.14 2.28 -7.29
CA TRP A 222 15.95 1.51 -7.64
C TRP A 222 15.06 2.34 -8.54
N GLN A 223 14.30 1.70 -9.41
CA GLN A 223 13.32 2.38 -10.25
C GLN A 223 12.06 2.69 -9.43
N GLY A 224 11.67 3.95 -9.38
CA GLY A 224 10.50 4.40 -8.65
C GLY A 224 10.59 5.86 -8.26
N GLN A 225 9.50 6.38 -7.68
CA GLN A 225 9.45 7.74 -7.19
C GLN A 225 9.99 7.85 -5.77
N SER A 226 10.66 8.96 -5.49
CA SER A 226 11.08 9.28 -4.13
C SER A 226 9.86 9.66 -3.28
N PRO A 227 9.78 9.16 -2.04
CA PRO A 227 8.69 9.50 -1.13
C PRO A 227 8.76 10.96 -0.67
N VAL A 228 7.64 11.49 -0.24
CA VAL A 228 7.58 12.80 0.44
C VAL A 228 8.43 12.72 1.70
N ARG A 229 9.40 13.63 1.85
CA ARG A 229 10.28 13.67 3.01
C ARG A 229 9.62 14.42 4.17
N ILE A 230 9.73 13.87 5.37
CA ILE A 230 9.14 14.44 6.58
C ILE A 230 10.20 14.56 7.66
N VAL A 231 10.28 15.73 8.26
CA VAL A 231 11.17 16.01 9.38
C VAL A 231 10.48 16.92 10.40
N ILE A 232 10.88 16.77 11.66
CA ILE A 232 10.44 17.64 12.75
C ILE A 232 11.58 18.62 13.05
N ASP A 233 11.28 19.90 13.01
CA ASP A 233 12.24 20.96 13.33
C ASP A 233 11.53 22.06 14.14
N ARG A 234 11.30 21.77 15.41
CA ARG A 234 10.48 22.62 16.30
C ARG A 234 10.93 24.07 16.28
N GLN A 235 12.21 24.32 16.43
CA GLN A 235 12.79 25.67 16.57
C GLN A 235 13.51 26.16 15.31
N GLN A 236 13.41 25.41 14.23
CA GLN A 236 14.04 25.74 12.94
C GLN A 236 15.59 25.83 13.07
N HIS A 237 16.17 24.89 13.81
CA HIS A 237 17.61 24.82 14.04
C HIS A 237 18.36 23.99 12.99
N LEU A 238 17.66 23.22 12.14
CA LEU A 238 18.30 22.45 11.10
C LEU A 238 18.93 23.39 10.05
N SER A 239 20.18 23.08 9.67
CA SER A 239 20.89 23.88 8.68
C SER A 239 20.16 23.88 7.33
N PRO A 240 19.98 25.04 6.69
CA PRO A 240 19.41 25.12 5.33
C PRO A 240 20.23 24.38 4.27
N SER A 241 21.47 24.06 4.56
CA SER A 241 22.38 23.35 3.65
C SER A 241 22.20 21.82 3.66
N LEU A 242 21.34 21.28 4.55
CA LEU A 242 21.08 19.85 4.57
C LEU A 242 20.42 19.38 3.26
N HIS A 243 20.69 18.15 2.86
CA HIS A 243 20.09 17.57 1.66
C HIS A 243 18.57 17.54 1.70
N LEU A 244 17.95 17.46 2.88
CA LEU A 244 16.50 17.53 3.05
C LEU A 244 15.89 18.83 2.54
N PHE A 245 16.68 19.91 2.51
CA PHE A 245 16.25 21.26 2.09
C PHE A 245 16.73 21.64 0.69
N ASP A 246 17.17 20.68 -0.11
CA ASP A 246 17.61 20.92 -1.50
C ASP A 246 16.46 21.21 -2.47
N ASP A 247 15.24 21.14 -1.99
CA ASP A 247 14.00 21.39 -2.75
C ASP A 247 13.78 20.46 -3.95
N SER A 248 14.56 19.40 -4.08
CA SER A 248 14.44 18.44 -5.19
C SER A 248 13.19 17.56 -5.10
N ILE A 249 12.69 17.31 -3.89
CA ILE A 249 11.57 16.44 -3.58
C ILE A 249 10.66 17.13 -2.58
N ARG A 250 9.35 16.90 -2.72
CA ARG A 250 8.38 17.42 -1.75
C ARG A 250 8.80 17.05 -0.34
N THR A 251 8.91 18.06 0.52
CA THR A 251 9.37 17.95 1.90
C THR A 251 8.42 18.69 2.82
N LEU A 252 8.00 18.04 3.91
CA LEU A 252 7.16 18.60 4.94
C LEU A 252 7.97 18.75 6.22
N VAL A 253 8.05 19.98 6.73
CA VAL A 253 8.77 20.30 7.97
C VAL A 253 7.75 20.66 9.03
N PHE A 254 7.64 19.85 10.06
CA PHE A 254 6.75 20.13 11.20
C PHE A 254 7.48 20.98 12.23
N THR A 255 6.97 22.17 12.49
CA THR A 255 7.65 23.21 13.25
C THR A 255 6.73 23.89 14.25
N GLY A 256 7.30 24.61 15.21
CA GLY A 256 6.56 25.38 16.21
C GLY A 256 6.24 26.82 15.80
N GLN A 257 6.82 27.30 14.71
CA GLN A 257 6.67 28.67 14.25
C GLN A 257 6.51 28.75 12.74
N PRO A 258 5.74 29.74 12.23
CA PRO A 258 5.61 29.92 10.79
C PRO A 258 6.96 30.15 10.10
N HIS A 259 7.08 29.67 8.89
CA HIS A 259 8.21 29.86 8.00
C HIS A 259 7.72 29.93 6.55
N ALA A 260 8.38 30.75 5.74
CA ALA A 260 8.07 30.85 4.32
C ALA A 260 8.36 29.52 3.62
N ALA A 261 7.44 29.10 2.73
CA ALA A 261 7.59 27.87 1.94
C ALA A 261 8.54 28.11 0.75
N PHE A 262 9.22 27.05 0.35
CA PHE A 262 9.87 26.94 -0.96
C PHE A 262 8.95 26.16 -1.92
N PRO A 263 9.23 26.13 -3.23
CA PRO A 263 8.34 25.44 -4.17
C PRO A 263 7.99 23.98 -3.80
N ASN A 264 8.95 23.22 -3.26
CA ASN A 264 8.75 21.82 -2.87
C ASN A 264 8.89 21.58 -1.36
N THR A 265 9.10 22.60 -0.56
CA THR A 265 9.27 22.49 0.90
C THR A 265 8.22 23.33 1.61
N GLU A 266 7.42 22.67 2.44
CA GLU A 266 6.32 23.27 3.18
C GLU A 266 6.58 23.14 4.68
N TYR A 267 6.37 24.25 5.40
CA TYR A 267 6.49 24.29 6.85
C TYR A 267 5.09 24.25 7.46
N ILE A 268 4.84 23.24 8.31
CA ILE A 268 3.55 23.00 8.94
C ILE A 268 3.68 23.25 10.43
N VAL A 269 2.96 24.25 10.94
CA VAL A 269 2.96 24.56 12.38
C VAL A 269 2.07 23.59 13.12
N ILE A 270 2.63 22.96 14.15
CA ILE A 270 1.90 22.09 15.09
C ILE A 270 2.11 22.57 16.52
N ASP A 271 1.26 22.08 17.42
CA ASP A 271 1.32 22.42 18.85
C ASP A 271 2.23 21.46 19.61
N PHE A 272 3.44 21.89 19.93
CA PHE A 272 4.41 21.09 20.68
C PHE A 272 4.08 20.96 22.19
N GLN A 273 3.07 21.67 22.67
CA GLN A 273 2.55 21.48 24.04
C GLN A 273 1.64 20.25 24.13
N GLN A 274 1.15 19.76 23.01
CA GLN A 274 0.36 18.55 22.89
C GLN A 274 1.20 17.39 22.32
N ASN A 275 0.63 16.20 22.31
CA ASN A 275 1.30 15.07 21.65
C ASN A 275 1.44 15.34 20.14
N ILE A 276 2.66 15.34 19.63
CA ILE A 276 2.95 15.76 18.24
C ILE A 276 2.64 14.68 17.21
N LEU A 277 2.85 13.39 17.51
CA LEU A 277 2.68 12.33 16.53
C LEU A 277 1.25 12.22 15.99
N PRO A 278 0.20 12.27 16.80
CA PRO A 278 -1.17 12.30 16.28
C PRO A 278 -1.45 13.48 15.37
N GLN A 279 -0.90 14.65 15.67
CA GLN A 279 -1.04 15.84 14.83
C GLN A 279 -0.39 15.62 13.46
N ILE A 280 0.83 15.08 13.45
CA ILE A 280 1.55 14.76 12.21
C ILE A 280 0.78 13.73 11.39
N MET A 281 0.33 12.65 12.01
CA MET A 281 -0.44 11.59 11.33
C MET A 281 -1.72 12.14 10.70
N GLN A 282 -2.41 13.03 11.38
CA GLN A 282 -3.61 13.68 10.84
C GLN A 282 -3.30 14.52 9.60
N HIS A 283 -2.19 15.26 9.60
CA HIS A 283 -1.75 16.02 8.43
C HIS A 283 -1.43 15.12 7.25
N LEU A 284 -0.73 14.00 7.49
CA LEU A 284 -0.39 13.06 6.45
C LEU A 284 -1.64 12.40 5.85
N TYR A 285 -2.59 12.04 6.71
CA TYR A 285 -3.89 11.53 6.26
C TYR A 285 -4.63 12.55 5.38
N ALA A 286 -4.72 13.80 5.82
CA ALA A 286 -5.40 14.86 5.08
C ALA A 286 -4.76 15.12 3.71
N GLN A 287 -3.47 14.86 3.57
CA GLN A 287 -2.75 15.01 2.31
C GLN A 287 -2.76 13.74 1.44
N GLY A 288 -3.44 12.70 1.87
CA GLY A 288 -3.56 11.46 1.10
C GLY A 288 -2.31 10.60 1.08
N LEU A 289 -1.39 10.79 2.02
CA LEU A 289 -0.18 9.99 2.13
C LEU A 289 -0.50 8.67 2.84
N GLN A 290 -0.67 7.61 2.07
CA GLN A 290 -1.22 6.35 2.55
C GLN A 290 -0.24 5.48 3.33
N SER A 291 1.06 5.64 3.10
CA SER A 291 2.09 4.82 3.74
C SER A 291 3.27 5.67 4.19
N LEU A 292 3.79 5.37 5.38
CA LEU A 292 4.91 6.07 6.00
C LEU A 292 6.00 5.08 6.39
N LEU A 293 7.23 5.32 5.92
CA LEU A 293 8.42 4.63 6.38
C LEU A 293 9.15 5.52 7.38
N VAL A 294 9.38 5.02 8.60
CA VAL A 294 10.14 5.71 9.62
C VAL A 294 11.54 5.08 9.70
N GLU A 295 12.57 5.81 9.28
CA GLU A 295 13.94 5.26 9.20
C GLU A 295 14.80 5.52 10.43
N GLY A 296 14.34 6.29 11.37
CA GLY A 296 15.10 6.55 12.59
C GLY A 296 15.29 8.02 12.89
N GLY A 297 16.07 8.47 13.93
CA GLY A 297 16.81 7.61 14.86
C GLY A 297 15.98 6.89 15.90
N SER A 298 16.71 6.29 16.83
CA SER A 298 16.11 5.45 17.88
C SER A 298 15.08 6.17 18.74
N TYR A 299 15.28 7.44 19.04
CA TYR A 299 14.31 8.24 19.80
C TYR A 299 12.97 8.37 19.06
N LEU A 300 12.99 8.68 17.78
CA LEU A 300 11.78 8.78 16.97
C LEU A 300 11.08 7.44 16.86
N LEU A 301 11.81 6.37 16.58
CA LEU A 301 11.27 5.01 16.51
C LEU A 301 10.60 4.62 17.84
N GLN A 302 11.27 4.89 18.96
CA GLN A 302 10.71 4.61 20.28
C GLN A 302 9.45 5.43 20.55
N SER A 303 9.39 6.65 20.09
CA SER A 303 8.21 7.52 20.21
C SER A 303 6.99 6.92 19.50
N PHE A 304 7.19 6.38 18.30
CA PHE A 304 6.12 5.67 17.56
C PHE A 304 5.67 4.42 18.31
N ILE A 305 6.60 3.65 18.85
CA ILE A 305 6.29 2.44 19.60
C ILE A 305 5.50 2.78 20.87
N ASN A 306 5.95 3.76 21.64
CA ASN A 306 5.28 4.19 22.87
C ASN A 306 3.86 4.74 22.60
N ALA A 307 3.67 5.37 21.45
CA ALA A 307 2.37 5.87 21.03
C ALA A 307 1.49 4.80 20.36
N GLU A 308 2.00 3.58 20.21
CA GLU A 308 1.34 2.48 19.50
C GLU A 308 0.96 2.85 18.05
N LEU A 309 1.76 3.70 17.42
CA LEU A 309 1.58 4.15 16.04
C LEU A 309 2.52 3.38 15.11
N TRP A 310 2.22 2.13 14.85
CA TRP A 310 2.95 1.33 13.88
C TRP A 310 2.14 0.10 13.45
N ASP A 311 2.42 -0.39 12.25
CA ASP A 311 1.75 -1.55 11.65
C ASP A 311 2.72 -2.67 11.34
N GLU A 312 3.93 -2.32 10.87
CA GLU A 312 5.01 -3.26 10.62
C GLU A 312 6.32 -2.75 11.22
N ILE A 313 7.15 -3.68 11.65
CA ILE A 313 8.54 -3.39 12.01
C ILE A 313 9.43 -4.17 11.07
N PHE A 314 10.34 -3.45 10.42
CA PHE A 314 11.35 -4.02 9.54
C PHE A 314 12.69 -3.90 10.21
N VAL A 315 13.33 -5.03 10.50
CA VAL A 315 14.64 -5.05 11.16
C VAL A 315 15.73 -5.28 10.12
N GLU A 316 16.66 -4.32 10.02
CA GLU A 316 17.82 -4.41 9.17
C GLU A 316 19.00 -4.95 9.97
N GLU A 317 19.55 -6.10 9.55
CA GLU A 317 20.80 -6.61 10.12
C GLU A 317 21.98 -6.07 9.34
N SER A 318 22.92 -5.45 10.05
CA SER A 318 24.17 -5.03 9.43
C SER A 318 25.08 -6.25 9.19
N PRO A 319 25.74 -6.34 8.02
CA PRO A 319 26.73 -7.40 7.76
C PRO A 319 28.02 -7.24 8.57
N LEU A 320 28.21 -6.09 9.22
CA LEU A 320 29.39 -5.80 10.05
C LEU A 320 29.05 -6.12 11.50
N LYS A 321 29.24 -7.38 11.88
CA LYS A 321 29.45 -7.72 13.30
C LYS A 321 30.87 -7.34 13.67
N LEU A 322 30.97 -6.28 14.43
CA LEU A 322 32.26 -5.98 15.11
C LEU A 322 32.52 -6.98 16.20
#